data_38e0489607aa3929a081ad220c787666
#
_entry.id   38e0489607aa3929a081ad220c787666
#
_cell.length_a   1.000
_cell.length_b   1.000
_cell.length_c   1.000
_cell.angle_alpha   90.00
_cell.angle_beta   90.00
_cell.angle_gamma   90.00
#
_symmetry.space_group_name_H-M   'P 1'
#
loop_
_entity.id
_entity.type
_entity.pdbx_description
1 polymer ?
#
loop_
_entity_poly.entity_id
_entity_poly.type
_entity_poly.pdbx_seq_one_letter_code
_entity_poly.pdbx_strand_id
1 'polypeptide(L)'
;MGHSPAVLNQQTLAGSASFSGIGLHSGNKVNMTFLPAPPNHGIRFRRVDLDGQPEIDAAIENVAETSRSTSLSKGNVKLHTVEHVLAAFAGAQVDNALVEVDANEPPIGDGSALEFVKMIEEAGIAAQDEARETYQLEAPIELQNGETQMTAFPHDRLKITCTSAGDNGRFTQLFSVELNPDSWRTDLSRARTFCYYEEIEHLFKNGLIKGGSLENAVVIRDDAVLTNEPLRYPDEFVRHKILDMVGDLSLIGRGVGAHIVAVRPSHAANCEMARRIKSQMHKPKQAAQTFAPPPSDKPKSVDVAPKAAETIVQDGASLDVNQVMKVLPHRYPFLMVDRVVEIDGNRIVAQKNVSINEPYFKGHFPNHPIMPGVLQLEAIAQVA
;
A
#
# COMPACT_ATOMS: atom_id res chain seq x y z
N MET A 1 13.02 24.81 18.67
CA MET A 1 14.32 24.28 18.19
C MET A 1 13.97 23.15 17.23
N GLY A 2 14.04 23.43 15.94
CA GLY A 2 13.75 22.41 14.92
C GLY A 2 14.88 21.37 14.93
N HIS A 3 14.56 20.13 15.23
CA HIS A 3 15.46 19.03 14.98
C HIS A 3 15.56 18.89 13.45
N SER A 4 16.72 19.21 12.89
CA SER A 4 17.05 18.73 11.55
C SER A 4 16.95 17.21 11.58
N PRO A 5 16.22 16.55 10.66
CA PRO A 5 16.20 15.12 10.61
C PRO A 5 17.64 14.60 10.44
N ALA A 6 18.01 13.60 11.22
CA ALA A 6 19.33 12.96 11.09
C ALA A 6 19.45 12.44 9.64
N VAL A 7 20.54 12.82 8.98
CA VAL A 7 20.84 12.30 7.62
C VAL A 7 21.13 10.81 7.79
N LEU A 8 20.28 9.97 7.20
CA LEU A 8 20.50 8.53 7.15
C LEU A 8 21.45 8.22 5.98
N ASN A 9 22.42 7.36 6.23
CA ASN A 9 23.32 6.89 5.20
C ASN A 9 22.73 5.71 4.43
N GLN A 10 23.19 5.51 3.20
CA GLN A 10 22.90 4.33 2.41
C GLN A 10 23.44 3.08 3.12
N GLN A 11 22.83 1.94 2.83
CA GLN A 11 23.22 0.66 3.39
C GLN A 11 23.40 -0.37 2.29
N THR A 12 24.38 -1.25 2.49
CA THR A 12 24.63 -2.45 1.69
C THR A 12 24.76 -3.67 2.61
N LEU A 13 25.00 -4.83 2.04
CA LEU A 13 25.30 -6.03 2.80
C LEU A 13 26.75 -6.00 3.30
N ALA A 14 27.00 -6.58 4.48
CA ALA A 14 28.36 -6.70 5.03
C ALA A 14 29.13 -7.90 4.46
N GLY A 15 28.41 -8.92 3.99
CA GLY A 15 28.93 -10.14 3.42
C GLY A 15 27.99 -10.72 2.36
N SER A 16 28.17 -11.98 2.02
CA SER A 16 27.30 -12.70 1.07
C SER A 16 26.47 -13.76 1.78
N ALA A 17 25.30 -14.04 1.23
CA ALA A 17 24.46 -15.17 1.65
C ALA A 17 23.82 -15.83 0.40
N SER A 18 23.57 -17.12 0.47
CA SER A 18 23.01 -17.88 -0.67
C SER A 18 21.82 -18.72 -0.25
N PHE A 19 20.86 -18.85 -1.16
CA PHE A 19 19.68 -19.69 -0.98
C PHE A 19 19.38 -20.43 -2.28
N SER A 20 19.04 -21.73 -2.17
CA SER A 20 18.66 -22.59 -3.30
C SER A 20 17.22 -23.05 -3.14
N GLY A 21 16.47 -23.04 -4.23
CA GLY A 21 15.07 -23.46 -4.24
C GLY A 21 14.54 -23.67 -5.64
N ILE A 22 13.24 -23.44 -5.81
CA ILE A 22 12.55 -23.53 -7.11
C ILE A 22 11.82 -22.22 -7.40
N GLY A 23 11.74 -21.81 -8.65
CA GLY A 23 10.91 -20.70 -9.10
C GLY A 23 9.43 -21.07 -9.05
N LEU A 24 8.57 -20.14 -8.63
CA LEU A 24 7.12 -20.36 -8.49
C LEU A 24 6.47 -20.68 -9.85
N HIS A 25 6.72 -19.85 -10.83
CA HIS A 25 6.09 -19.98 -12.15
C HIS A 25 6.84 -20.91 -13.08
N SER A 26 8.16 -20.85 -13.07
CA SER A 26 9.01 -21.66 -13.93
C SER A 26 9.13 -23.12 -13.48
N GLY A 27 9.11 -23.38 -12.17
CA GLY A 27 9.43 -24.68 -11.57
C GLY A 27 10.90 -25.06 -11.68
N ASN A 28 11.76 -24.17 -12.20
CA ASN A 28 13.19 -24.41 -12.36
C ASN A 28 13.90 -24.37 -11.01
N LYS A 29 14.90 -25.23 -10.84
CA LYS A 29 15.85 -25.10 -9.74
C LYS A 29 16.66 -23.82 -9.95
N VAL A 30 16.91 -23.10 -8.87
CA VAL A 30 17.64 -21.84 -8.89
C VAL A 30 18.50 -21.71 -7.64
N ASN A 31 19.73 -21.23 -7.85
CA ASN A 31 20.62 -20.76 -6.81
C ASN A 31 20.67 -19.23 -6.90
N MET A 32 20.47 -18.59 -5.78
CA MET A 32 20.52 -17.13 -5.67
C MET A 32 21.51 -16.74 -4.59
N THR A 33 22.33 -15.72 -4.88
CA THR A 33 23.32 -15.16 -3.95
C THR A 33 23.15 -13.67 -3.83
N PHE A 34 23.07 -13.17 -2.60
CA PHE A 34 23.14 -11.75 -2.30
C PHE A 34 24.58 -11.34 -2.06
N LEU A 35 25.01 -10.23 -2.65
CA LEU A 35 26.35 -9.67 -2.56
C LEU A 35 26.29 -8.18 -2.21
N PRO A 36 27.28 -7.67 -1.45
CA PRO A 36 27.41 -6.24 -1.23
C PRO A 36 27.65 -5.48 -2.54
N ALA A 37 27.24 -4.22 -2.57
CA ALA A 37 27.46 -3.36 -3.73
C ALA A 37 27.90 -1.94 -3.29
N PRO A 38 28.59 -1.17 -4.15
CA PRO A 38 29.06 0.17 -3.82
C PRO A 38 27.88 1.15 -3.64
N PRO A 39 28.13 2.33 -3.02
CA PRO A 39 27.12 3.39 -2.93
C PRO A 39 26.56 3.77 -4.30
N ASN A 40 25.27 4.13 -4.33
CA ASN A 40 24.53 4.50 -5.53
C ASN A 40 24.40 3.39 -6.60
N HIS A 41 24.69 2.14 -6.23
CA HIS A 41 24.53 0.99 -7.12
C HIS A 41 23.03 0.66 -7.32
N GLY A 42 22.21 0.84 -6.29
CA GLY A 42 20.85 0.32 -6.24
C GLY A 42 20.84 -1.21 -6.12
N ILE A 43 19.66 -1.79 -6.34
CA ILE A 43 19.52 -3.25 -6.42
C ILE A 43 19.64 -3.66 -7.90
N ARG A 44 20.50 -4.64 -8.17
CA ARG A 44 20.67 -5.22 -9.52
C ARG A 44 20.61 -6.72 -9.46
N PHE A 45 20.06 -7.30 -10.52
CA PHE A 45 20.05 -8.74 -10.72
C PHE A 45 21.03 -9.11 -11.84
N ARG A 46 21.90 -10.11 -11.58
CA ARG A 46 22.86 -10.66 -12.54
C ARG A 46 22.49 -12.10 -12.88
N ARG A 47 22.32 -12.39 -14.17
CA ARG A 47 22.05 -13.73 -14.68
C ARG A 47 23.37 -14.46 -14.93
N VAL A 48 23.83 -15.22 -13.93
CA VAL A 48 25.15 -15.92 -13.99
C VAL A 48 25.13 -17.16 -14.85
N ASP A 49 23.98 -17.65 -15.26
CA ASP A 49 23.76 -18.76 -16.18
C ASP A 49 23.86 -18.37 -17.68
N LEU A 50 23.92 -17.07 -17.97
CA LEU A 50 23.97 -16.56 -19.33
C LEU A 50 25.37 -16.03 -19.67
N ASP A 51 25.76 -16.16 -20.94
CA ASP A 51 27.03 -15.65 -21.46
C ASP A 51 27.12 -14.12 -21.21
N GLY A 52 28.26 -13.67 -20.70
CA GLY A 52 28.49 -12.28 -20.36
C GLY A 52 27.83 -11.82 -19.07
N GLN A 53 27.13 -12.69 -18.37
CA GLN A 53 26.50 -12.44 -17.07
C GLN A 53 25.76 -11.10 -17.01
N PRO A 54 24.75 -10.89 -17.86
CA PRO A 54 24.09 -9.61 -17.99
C PRO A 54 23.37 -9.18 -16.70
N GLU A 55 23.38 -7.87 -16.46
CA GLU A 55 22.72 -7.24 -15.31
C GLU A 55 21.44 -6.49 -15.72
N ILE A 56 20.42 -6.61 -14.88
CA ILE A 56 19.18 -5.84 -14.97
C ILE A 56 19.06 -5.00 -13.69
N ASP A 57 18.97 -3.68 -13.87
CA ASP A 57 18.68 -2.78 -12.74
C ASP A 57 17.25 -2.98 -12.26
N ALA A 58 17.02 -3.08 -10.95
CA ALA A 58 15.70 -3.09 -10.34
C ALA A 58 15.11 -1.68 -10.38
N ALA A 59 14.66 -1.28 -11.55
CA ALA A 59 14.12 0.04 -11.84
C ALA A 59 12.78 -0.08 -12.58
N ILE A 60 11.89 0.86 -12.32
CA ILE A 60 10.53 0.84 -12.89
C ILE A 60 10.51 0.90 -14.43
N GLU A 61 11.55 1.44 -15.04
CA GLU A 61 11.75 1.48 -16.48
C GLU A 61 11.99 0.11 -17.10
N ASN A 62 12.52 -0.84 -16.31
CA ASN A 62 12.83 -2.20 -16.74
C ASN A 62 11.67 -3.17 -16.49
N VAL A 63 10.54 -2.71 -15.94
CA VAL A 63 9.35 -3.55 -15.75
C VAL A 63 8.75 -3.90 -17.11
N ALA A 64 8.74 -5.20 -17.43
CA ALA A 64 8.25 -5.71 -18.70
C ALA A 64 6.85 -6.33 -18.60
N GLU A 65 6.56 -6.99 -17.48
CA GLU A 65 5.31 -7.74 -17.30
C GLU A 65 4.90 -7.70 -15.84
N THR A 66 3.57 -7.62 -15.60
CA THR A 66 2.98 -7.53 -14.26
C THR A 66 1.80 -8.49 -14.07
N SER A 67 1.73 -9.54 -14.90
CA SER A 67 0.70 -10.57 -14.79
C SER A 67 1.11 -11.59 -13.73
N ARG A 68 0.45 -11.54 -12.57
CA ARG A 68 0.65 -12.42 -11.41
C ARG A 68 1.99 -12.29 -10.69
N SER A 69 2.94 -11.58 -11.25
CA SER A 69 4.22 -11.24 -10.63
C SER A 69 4.84 -10.04 -11.34
N THR A 70 5.85 -9.44 -10.75
CA THR A 70 6.60 -8.36 -11.40
C THR A 70 7.84 -8.92 -12.08
N SER A 71 7.94 -8.72 -13.40
CA SER A 71 9.05 -9.16 -14.22
C SER A 71 9.86 -7.98 -14.73
N LEU A 72 11.18 -8.11 -14.69
CA LEU A 72 12.13 -7.16 -15.25
C LEU A 72 12.70 -7.67 -16.58
N SER A 73 13.01 -6.76 -17.50
CA SER A 73 13.76 -7.10 -18.70
C SER A 73 14.73 -5.98 -19.12
N LYS A 74 15.85 -6.42 -19.75
CA LYS A 74 16.82 -5.52 -20.38
C LYS A 74 17.39 -6.22 -21.61
N GLY A 75 17.11 -5.69 -22.77
CA GLY A 75 17.42 -6.40 -24.03
C GLY A 75 16.66 -7.73 -24.11
N ASN A 76 17.38 -8.82 -24.32
CA ASN A 76 16.82 -10.17 -24.42
C ASN A 76 16.76 -10.92 -23.08
N VAL A 77 17.20 -10.30 -21.99
CA VAL A 77 17.25 -10.92 -20.67
C VAL A 77 15.98 -10.58 -19.91
N LYS A 78 15.34 -11.60 -19.33
CA LYS A 78 14.17 -11.45 -18.47
C LYS A 78 14.39 -12.14 -17.13
N LEU A 79 13.82 -11.54 -16.10
CA LEU A 79 13.76 -12.12 -14.76
C LEU A 79 12.35 -11.91 -14.21
N HIS A 80 11.73 -13.00 -13.75
CA HIS A 80 10.34 -13.01 -13.25
C HIS A 80 10.33 -12.97 -11.72
N THR A 81 9.19 -12.57 -11.13
CA THR A 81 8.87 -12.73 -9.70
C THR A 81 9.94 -12.09 -8.78
N VAL A 82 10.26 -10.82 -9.03
CA VAL A 82 11.32 -10.11 -8.29
C VAL A 82 10.79 -9.39 -7.03
N GLU A 83 9.48 -9.22 -6.90
CA GLU A 83 8.82 -8.41 -5.89
C GLU A 83 9.15 -8.82 -4.45
N HIS A 84 9.22 -10.11 -4.13
CA HIS A 84 9.51 -10.58 -2.78
C HIS A 84 10.96 -10.30 -2.36
N VAL A 85 11.92 -10.48 -3.29
CA VAL A 85 13.33 -10.13 -3.07
C VAL A 85 13.48 -8.63 -2.86
N LEU A 86 12.83 -7.84 -3.70
CA LEU A 86 12.86 -6.38 -3.61
C LEU A 86 12.20 -5.88 -2.32
N ALA A 87 11.08 -6.50 -1.91
CA ALA A 87 10.43 -6.20 -0.65
C ALA A 87 11.34 -6.47 0.55
N ALA A 88 12.14 -7.55 0.52
CA ALA A 88 13.09 -7.86 1.59
C ALA A 88 14.17 -6.79 1.73
N PHE A 89 14.77 -6.34 0.62
CA PHE A 89 15.75 -5.25 0.66
C PHE A 89 15.14 -3.93 1.12
N ALA A 90 13.97 -3.56 0.57
CA ALA A 90 13.29 -2.32 0.95
C ALA A 90 12.89 -2.31 2.44
N GLY A 91 12.35 -3.43 2.94
CA GLY A 91 11.93 -3.59 4.33
C GLY A 91 13.12 -3.60 5.31
N ALA A 92 14.24 -4.18 4.92
CA ALA A 92 15.49 -4.17 5.68
C ALA A 92 16.29 -2.86 5.50
N GLN A 93 15.81 -1.93 4.66
CA GLN A 93 16.49 -0.67 4.33
C GLN A 93 17.89 -0.84 3.71
N VAL A 94 18.09 -1.89 2.93
CA VAL A 94 19.30 -2.08 2.11
C VAL A 94 19.11 -1.36 0.77
N ASP A 95 19.96 -0.38 0.50
CA ASP A 95 19.88 0.46 -0.69
C ASP A 95 20.65 -0.13 -1.87
N ASN A 96 21.74 -0.84 -1.60
CA ASN A 96 22.69 -1.29 -2.61
C ASN A 96 23.00 -2.78 -2.42
N ALA A 97 22.68 -3.60 -3.41
CA ALA A 97 23.03 -5.00 -3.44
C ALA A 97 23.09 -5.54 -4.89
N LEU A 98 23.94 -6.53 -5.11
CA LEU A 98 23.94 -7.33 -6.32
C LEU A 98 23.32 -8.70 -6.00
N VAL A 99 22.34 -9.10 -6.80
CA VAL A 99 21.65 -10.38 -6.67
C VAL A 99 22.03 -11.26 -7.86
N GLU A 100 22.83 -12.29 -7.63
CA GLU A 100 23.16 -13.30 -8.65
C GLU A 100 22.11 -14.39 -8.65
N VAL A 101 21.63 -14.77 -9.85
CA VAL A 101 20.68 -15.86 -10.07
C VAL A 101 21.10 -16.68 -11.27
N ASP A 102 21.00 -18.01 -11.18
CA ASP A 102 21.34 -18.94 -12.26
C ASP A 102 20.10 -19.46 -13.01
N ALA A 103 18.97 -18.75 -12.88
CA ALA A 103 17.73 -19.04 -13.61
C ALA A 103 16.95 -17.75 -13.90
N ASN A 104 15.87 -17.86 -14.66
CA ASN A 104 15.01 -16.72 -15.04
C ASN A 104 13.99 -16.28 -13.96
N GLU A 105 14.10 -16.82 -12.74
CA GLU A 105 13.20 -16.52 -11.65
C GLU A 105 13.93 -16.78 -10.32
N PRO A 106 13.85 -15.89 -9.30
CA PRO A 106 14.32 -16.19 -7.95
C PRO A 106 13.62 -17.39 -7.32
N PRO A 107 14.22 -18.07 -6.34
CA PRO A 107 13.54 -19.12 -5.59
C PRO A 107 12.38 -18.54 -4.78
N ILE A 108 11.22 -19.22 -4.83
CA ILE A 108 10.01 -18.69 -4.13
C ILE A 108 10.10 -18.89 -2.60
N GLY A 109 10.94 -19.80 -2.13
CA GLY A 109 10.98 -20.16 -0.70
C GLY A 109 9.65 -20.73 -0.22
N ASP A 110 9.15 -20.19 0.86
CA ASP A 110 7.87 -20.54 1.45
C ASP A 110 6.69 -19.68 0.94
N GLY A 111 6.92 -18.88 -0.10
CA GLY A 111 5.92 -17.96 -0.67
C GLY A 111 5.83 -16.61 0.03
N SER A 112 6.68 -16.35 1.02
CA SER A 112 6.83 -15.05 1.69
C SER A 112 8.21 -14.44 1.39
N ALA A 113 8.60 -13.37 2.08
CA ALA A 113 9.95 -12.83 2.01
C ALA A 113 10.88 -13.36 3.11
N LEU A 114 10.47 -14.35 3.90
CA LEU A 114 11.17 -14.80 5.09
C LEU A 114 12.58 -15.31 4.80
N GLU A 115 12.76 -16.12 3.74
CA GLU A 115 14.08 -16.67 3.40
C GLU A 115 15.04 -15.56 2.97
N PHE A 116 14.56 -14.53 2.27
CA PHE A 116 15.36 -13.39 1.87
C PHE A 116 15.74 -12.50 3.06
N VAL A 117 14.85 -12.38 4.05
CA VAL A 117 15.19 -11.70 5.33
C VAL A 117 16.30 -12.47 6.05
N LYS A 118 16.23 -13.80 6.13
CA LYS A 118 17.30 -14.64 6.72
C LYS A 118 18.63 -14.45 5.99
N MET A 119 18.61 -14.41 4.65
CA MET A 119 19.82 -14.14 3.86
C MET A 119 20.42 -12.76 4.19
N ILE A 120 19.60 -11.72 4.34
CA ILE A 120 20.06 -10.39 4.72
C ILE A 120 20.64 -10.39 6.14
N GLU A 121 19.99 -11.09 7.08
CA GLU A 121 20.47 -11.24 8.47
C GLU A 121 21.79 -12.01 8.52
N GLU A 122 21.95 -13.07 7.72
CA GLU A 122 23.19 -13.84 7.60
C GLU A 122 24.33 -13.01 7.00
N ALA A 123 24.05 -12.28 5.92
CA ALA A 123 25.03 -11.41 5.28
C ALA A 123 25.41 -10.21 6.15
N GLY A 124 24.52 -9.80 7.05
CA GLY A 124 24.65 -8.57 7.83
C GLY A 124 24.44 -7.32 6.98
N ILE A 125 24.29 -6.17 7.61
CA ILE A 125 24.10 -4.85 6.97
C ILE A 125 25.25 -3.95 7.35
N ALA A 126 25.80 -3.22 6.36
CA ALA A 126 26.88 -2.23 6.53
C ALA A 126 26.41 -0.86 6.05
N ALA A 127 26.66 0.17 6.87
CA ALA A 127 26.43 1.56 6.47
C ALA A 127 27.53 2.01 5.48
N GLN A 128 27.15 2.90 4.58
CA GLN A 128 28.02 3.49 3.56
C GLN A 128 28.17 5.00 3.80
N ASP A 129 29.18 5.63 3.19
CA ASP A 129 29.47 7.06 3.42
C ASP A 129 28.53 8.02 2.66
N GLU A 130 27.72 7.51 1.74
CA GLU A 130 26.77 8.31 0.97
C GLU A 130 25.41 8.47 1.69
N ALA A 131 24.83 9.67 1.58
CA ALA A 131 23.52 9.95 2.14
C ALA A 131 22.40 9.17 1.41
N ARG A 132 21.44 8.63 2.19
CA ARG A 132 20.24 8.04 1.63
C ARG A 132 19.29 9.14 1.18
N GLU A 133 18.91 9.12 -0.07
CA GLU A 133 17.90 10.01 -0.61
C GLU A 133 16.50 9.44 -0.39
N THR A 134 15.59 10.27 0.11
CA THR A 134 14.15 9.96 0.21
C THR A 134 13.37 11.04 -0.50
N TYR A 135 12.51 10.62 -1.42
CA TYR A 135 11.59 11.52 -2.09
C TYR A 135 10.36 11.75 -1.20
N GLN A 136 10.07 13.02 -0.92
CA GLN A 136 8.84 13.41 -0.23
C GLN A 136 7.78 13.77 -1.27
N LEU A 137 6.66 13.06 -1.24
CA LEU A 137 5.53 13.38 -2.10
C LEU A 137 4.97 14.75 -1.71
N GLU A 138 4.83 15.66 -2.67
CA GLU A 138 4.39 17.04 -2.41
C GLU A 138 2.87 17.22 -2.60
N ALA A 139 2.24 16.41 -3.44
CA ALA A 139 0.81 16.49 -3.76
C ALA A 139 0.22 15.08 -3.93
N PRO A 140 -1.07 14.90 -3.65
CA PRO A 140 -1.72 13.61 -3.85
C PRO A 140 -1.63 13.11 -5.30
N ILE A 141 -1.54 11.79 -5.43
CA ILE A 141 -1.61 11.08 -6.73
C ILE A 141 -2.74 10.07 -6.63
N GLU A 142 -3.65 10.11 -7.58
CA GLU A 142 -4.76 9.18 -7.68
C GLU A 142 -4.57 8.23 -8.86
N LEU A 143 -4.93 6.97 -8.67
CA LEU A 143 -4.96 5.92 -9.67
C LEU A 143 -6.26 5.15 -9.54
N GLN A 144 -6.98 5.00 -10.63
CA GLN A 144 -8.12 4.10 -10.73
C GLN A 144 -7.97 3.24 -11.98
N ASN A 145 -8.10 1.93 -11.83
CA ASN A 145 -8.08 0.96 -12.90
C ASN A 145 -9.05 -0.19 -12.59
N GLY A 146 -10.24 -0.14 -13.18
CA GLY A 146 -11.32 -1.06 -12.85
C GLY A 146 -11.70 -0.95 -11.37
N GLU A 147 -11.64 -2.08 -10.65
CA GLU A 147 -11.94 -2.14 -9.21
C GLU A 147 -10.75 -1.75 -8.33
N THR A 148 -9.57 -1.59 -8.91
CA THR A 148 -8.39 -1.12 -8.18
C THR A 148 -8.44 0.38 -8.02
N GLN A 149 -8.33 0.85 -6.79
CA GLN A 149 -8.21 2.27 -6.45
C GLN A 149 -6.99 2.46 -5.57
N MET A 150 -6.15 3.42 -5.91
CA MET A 150 -4.98 3.77 -5.11
C MET A 150 -4.85 5.29 -5.05
N THR A 151 -4.56 5.80 -3.85
CA THR A 151 -4.23 7.21 -3.66
C THR A 151 -2.99 7.30 -2.80
N ALA A 152 -1.98 8.04 -3.26
CA ALA A 152 -0.80 8.38 -2.49
C ALA A 152 -0.95 9.81 -1.96
N PHE A 153 -0.81 10.00 -0.66
CA PHE A 153 -0.82 11.30 0.02
C PHE A 153 0.58 11.66 0.52
N PRO A 154 0.93 12.94 0.64
CA PRO A 154 2.14 13.36 1.33
C PRO A 154 2.23 12.76 2.75
N HIS A 155 3.39 12.21 3.12
CA HIS A 155 3.66 11.65 4.44
C HIS A 155 5.18 11.57 4.65
N ASP A 156 5.64 11.63 5.90
CA ASP A 156 7.07 11.67 6.20
C ASP A 156 7.79 10.34 5.91
N ARG A 157 7.08 9.23 5.96
CA ARG A 157 7.58 7.87 5.70
C ARG A 157 6.65 7.11 4.78
N LEU A 158 7.10 5.96 4.29
CA LEU A 158 6.20 5.07 3.56
C LEU A 158 5.21 4.42 4.52
N LYS A 159 3.95 4.79 4.40
CA LYS A 159 2.82 4.18 5.08
C LYS A 159 1.89 3.58 4.03
N ILE A 160 1.41 2.38 4.28
CA ILE A 160 0.48 1.69 3.37
C ILE A 160 -0.75 1.28 4.16
N THR A 161 -1.92 1.68 3.68
CA THR A 161 -3.21 1.18 4.12
C THR A 161 -3.83 0.43 2.94
N CYS A 162 -4.04 -0.85 3.11
CA CYS A 162 -4.52 -1.71 2.03
C CYS A 162 -5.81 -2.43 2.41
N THR A 163 -6.75 -2.47 1.48
CA THR A 163 -7.91 -3.36 1.52
C THR A 163 -7.74 -4.40 0.41
N SER A 164 -7.60 -5.67 0.81
CA SER A 164 -7.63 -6.82 -0.07
C SER A 164 -9.02 -7.43 -0.03
N ALA A 165 -9.60 -7.70 -1.18
CA ALA A 165 -10.90 -8.37 -1.29
C ALA A 165 -10.90 -9.27 -2.52
N GLY A 166 -11.37 -10.50 -2.38
CA GLY A 166 -11.66 -11.39 -3.49
C GLY A 166 -12.99 -11.03 -4.17
N ASP A 167 -13.37 -11.82 -5.15
CA ASP A 167 -14.63 -11.65 -5.86
C ASP A 167 -15.82 -11.71 -4.89
N ASN A 168 -16.80 -10.86 -5.12
CA ASN A 168 -17.97 -10.70 -4.25
C ASN A 168 -17.64 -10.36 -2.78
N GLY A 169 -16.47 -9.75 -2.53
CA GLY A 169 -16.03 -9.34 -1.19
C GLY A 169 -15.54 -10.49 -0.30
N ARG A 170 -15.32 -11.68 -0.86
CA ARG A 170 -14.74 -12.82 -0.11
C ARG A 170 -13.38 -12.47 0.46
N PHE A 171 -13.11 -12.92 1.70
CA PHE A 171 -11.87 -12.66 2.41
C PHE A 171 -11.43 -11.19 2.37
N THR A 172 -12.40 -10.27 2.54
CA THR A 172 -12.07 -8.86 2.66
C THR A 172 -11.29 -8.59 3.93
N GLN A 173 -10.09 -8.07 3.80
CA GLN A 173 -9.17 -7.78 4.88
C GLN A 173 -8.62 -6.37 4.71
N LEU A 174 -8.38 -5.67 5.81
CA LEU A 174 -7.77 -4.35 5.85
C LEU A 174 -6.59 -4.37 6.82
N PHE A 175 -5.46 -3.81 6.39
CA PHE A 175 -4.31 -3.59 7.24
C PHE A 175 -3.64 -2.25 6.92
N SER A 176 -3.08 -1.61 7.95
CA SER A 176 -2.34 -0.36 7.81
C SER A 176 -1.03 -0.45 8.57
N VAL A 177 0.07 -0.09 7.92
CA VAL A 177 1.41 -0.16 8.48
C VAL A 177 2.27 1.00 8.00
N GLU A 178 3.08 1.55 8.88
CA GLU A 178 4.20 2.42 8.53
C GLU A 178 5.45 1.55 8.42
N LEU A 179 6.10 1.58 7.25
CA LEU A 179 7.23 0.71 6.95
C LEU A 179 8.49 1.17 7.67
N ASN A 180 9.02 0.27 8.48
CA ASN A 180 10.32 0.35 9.11
C ASN A 180 10.85 -1.08 9.32
N PRO A 181 12.13 -1.28 9.69
CA PRO A 181 12.70 -2.63 9.86
C PRO A 181 11.96 -3.53 10.85
N ASP A 182 11.41 -2.97 11.93
CA ASP A 182 10.68 -3.74 12.93
C ASP A 182 9.30 -4.17 12.40
N SER A 183 8.49 -3.24 11.87
CA SER A 183 7.19 -3.55 11.28
C SER A 183 7.33 -4.47 10.07
N TRP A 184 8.39 -4.30 9.26
CA TRP A 184 8.69 -5.23 8.17
C TRP A 184 8.85 -6.65 8.69
N ARG A 185 9.71 -6.85 9.69
CA ARG A 185 10.02 -8.17 10.24
C ARG A 185 8.84 -8.81 10.96
N THR A 186 8.10 -8.03 11.76
CA THR A 186 7.02 -8.58 12.60
C THR A 186 5.69 -8.72 11.86
N ASP A 187 5.39 -7.81 10.94
CA ASP A 187 4.04 -7.66 10.40
C ASP A 187 3.90 -8.10 8.94
N LEU A 188 4.98 -8.07 8.14
CA LEU A 188 4.88 -8.25 6.70
C LEU A 188 5.69 -9.42 6.15
N SER A 189 6.98 -9.52 6.52
CA SER A 189 7.95 -10.39 5.83
C SER A 189 7.57 -11.86 5.75
N ARG A 190 6.72 -12.32 6.65
CA ARG A 190 6.28 -13.72 6.76
C ARG A 190 4.94 -14.01 6.09
N ALA A 191 4.27 -12.99 5.53
CA ALA A 191 2.99 -13.17 4.87
C ALA A 191 3.17 -13.91 3.54
N ARG A 192 2.52 -15.06 3.39
CA ARG A 192 2.66 -15.94 2.21
C ARG A 192 1.75 -15.51 1.08
N THR A 193 2.23 -15.76 -0.14
CA THR A 193 1.43 -15.62 -1.35
C THR A 193 0.24 -16.56 -1.35
N PHE A 194 -0.81 -16.20 -2.08
CA PHE A 194 -2.04 -16.97 -2.17
C PHE A 194 -2.66 -16.91 -3.55
N CYS A 195 -3.46 -17.92 -3.87
CA CYS A 195 -4.28 -17.93 -5.07
C CYS A 195 -5.66 -18.54 -4.78
N TYR A 196 -6.62 -18.25 -5.63
CA TYR A 196 -7.92 -18.92 -5.59
C TYR A 196 -7.85 -20.26 -6.34
N TYR A 197 -8.46 -21.28 -5.78
CA TYR A 197 -8.45 -22.64 -6.35
C TYR A 197 -8.98 -22.66 -7.79
N GLU A 198 -9.98 -21.85 -8.07
CA GLU A 198 -10.63 -21.72 -9.37
C GLU A 198 -9.68 -21.17 -10.46
N GLU A 199 -8.62 -20.49 -10.06
CA GLU A 199 -7.61 -19.94 -10.98
C GLU A 199 -6.50 -20.95 -11.32
N ILE A 200 -6.29 -21.99 -10.48
CA ILE A 200 -5.13 -22.91 -10.59
C ILE A 200 -5.07 -23.58 -11.96
N GLU A 201 -6.19 -24.08 -12.43
CA GLU A 201 -6.24 -24.77 -13.73
C GLU A 201 -5.86 -23.83 -14.89
N HIS A 202 -6.38 -22.59 -14.85
CA HIS A 202 -6.08 -21.56 -15.83
C HIS A 202 -4.61 -21.15 -15.79
N LEU A 203 -4.06 -20.94 -14.60
CA LEU A 203 -2.65 -20.57 -14.40
C LEU A 203 -1.74 -21.69 -14.92
N PHE A 204 -2.05 -22.93 -14.60
CA PHE A 204 -1.25 -24.08 -15.06
C PHE A 204 -1.30 -24.26 -16.58
N LYS A 205 -2.47 -24.12 -17.21
CA LYS A 205 -2.63 -24.16 -18.68
C LYS A 205 -1.82 -23.07 -19.39
N ASN A 206 -1.65 -21.90 -18.74
CA ASN A 206 -0.80 -20.82 -19.26
C ASN A 206 0.68 -20.98 -18.91
N GLY A 207 1.11 -22.12 -18.39
CA GLY A 207 2.50 -22.43 -18.09
C GLY A 207 3.05 -21.75 -16.84
N LEU A 208 2.16 -21.19 -15.99
CA LEU A 208 2.49 -20.58 -14.70
C LEU A 208 2.37 -21.60 -13.56
N ILE A 209 2.84 -21.22 -12.37
CA ILE A 209 2.76 -22.00 -11.13
C ILE A 209 3.27 -23.44 -11.19
N LYS A 210 4.25 -23.74 -12.08
CA LYS A 210 4.80 -25.09 -12.22
C LYS A 210 5.53 -25.57 -10.96
N GLY A 211 6.08 -24.64 -10.17
CA GLY A 211 6.69 -24.91 -8.86
C GLY A 211 5.72 -24.67 -7.67
N GLY A 212 4.47 -24.31 -7.93
CA GLY A 212 3.48 -24.02 -6.90
C GLY A 212 3.05 -25.27 -6.14
N SER A 213 2.99 -25.14 -4.81
CA SER A 213 2.53 -26.19 -3.89
C SER A 213 1.98 -25.55 -2.61
N LEU A 214 1.34 -26.34 -1.74
CA LEU A 214 0.90 -25.86 -0.42
C LEU A 214 2.06 -25.55 0.54
N GLU A 215 3.30 -25.82 0.14
CA GLU A 215 4.50 -25.43 0.91
C GLU A 215 4.91 -23.98 0.64
N ASN A 216 4.50 -23.43 -0.52
CA ASN A 216 4.92 -22.09 -0.96
C ASN A 216 3.77 -21.18 -1.42
N ALA A 217 2.51 -21.60 -1.23
CA ALA A 217 1.34 -20.77 -1.48
C ALA A 217 0.16 -21.23 -0.62
N VAL A 218 -0.65 -20.27 -0.19
CA VAL A 218 -1.94 -20.55 0.44
C VAL A 218 -2.99 -20.61 -0.65
N VAL A 219 -3.86 -21.65 -0.64
CA VAL A 219 -4.93 -21.80 -1.63
C VAL A 219 -6.27 -21.53 -0.97
N ILE A 220 -7.06 -20.65 -1.56
CA ILE A 220 -8.42 -20.33 -1.11
C ILE A 220 -9.39 -21.10 -2.00
N ARG A 221 -10.25 -21.94 -1.41
CA ARG A 221 -11.30 -22.66 -2.11
C ARG A 221 -12.63 -22.44 -1.41
N ASP A 222 -13.58 -21.85 -2.10
CA ASP A 222 -14.85 -21.43 -1.49
C ASP A 222 -14.60 -20.56 -0.23
N ASP A 223 -15.08 -20.97 0.93
CA ASP A 223 -14.83 -20.31 2.22
C ASP A 223 -13.72 -20.98 3.02
N ALA A 224 -13.00 -21.94 2.43
CA ALA A 224 -11.92 -22.68 3.10
C ALA A 224 -10.54 -22.18 2.67
N VAL A 225 -9.61 -22.23 3.61
CA VAL A 225 -8.19 -21.94 3.38
C VAL A 225 -7.43 -23.28 3.43
N LEU A 226 -6.77 -23.63 2.32
CA LEU A 226 -5.96 -24.84 2.19
C LEU A 226 -4.49 -24.46 2.33
N THR A 227 -3.84 -25.03 3.31
CA THR A 227 -2.43 -24.77 3.65
C THR A 227 -1.86 -25.90 4.50
N ASN A 228 -0.55 -26.13 4.43
CA ASN A 228 0.12 -27.17 5.22
C ASN A 228 0.34 -26.76 6.68
N GLU A 229 0.35 -25.46 6.97
CA GLU A 229 0.47 -24.89 8.33
C GLU A 229 -0.59 -23.81 8.55
N PRO A 230 -1.00 -23.51 9.77
CA PRO A 230 -1.96 -22.41 10.03
C PRO A 230 -1.54 -21.10 9.39
N LEU A 231 -2.52 -20.21 9.14
CA LEU A 231 -2.21 -18.85 8.74
C LEU A 231 -1.31 -18.19 9.79
N ARG A 232 -0.28 -17.51 9.34
CA ARG A 232 0.71 -16.82 10.19
C ARG A 232 0.15 -15.54 10.79
N TYR A 233 -0.85 -14.98 10.13
CA TYR A 233 -1.62 -13.81 10.57
C TYR A 233 -3.10 -14.03 10.27
N PRO A 234 -4.03 -13.55 11.10
CA PRO A 234 -5.47 -13.64 10.82
C PRO A 234 -5.84 -12.93 9.49
N ASP A 235 -5.04 -11.95 9.11
CA ASP A 235 -5.18 -11.09 7.94
C ASP A 235 -3.99 -11.26 6.96
N GLU A 236 -3.51 -12.49 6.79
CA GLU A 236 -2.28 -12.80 6.03
C GLU A 236 -2.37 -12.34 4.56
N PHE A 237 -3.54 -12.42 3.94
CA PHE A 237 -3.72 -12.08 2.53
C PHE A 237 -3.47 -10.59 2.25
N VAL A 238 -4.01 -9.70 3.08
CA VAL A 238 -3.78 -8.26 2.90
C VAL A 238 -2.34 -7.88 3.25
N ARG A 239 -1.70 -8.56 4.22
CA ARG A 239 -0.30 -8.34 4.54
C ARG A 239 0.60 -8.75 3.39
N HIS A 240 0.30 -9.88 2.72
CA HIS A 240 1.02 -10.25 1.51
C HIS A 240 0.84 -9.22 0.39
N LYS A 241 -0.39 -8.69 0.18
CA LYS A 241 -0.59 -7.61 -0.79
C LYS A 241 0.23 -6.36 -0.47
N ILE A 242 0.43 -6.05 0.80
CA ILE A 242 1.32 -4.94 1.20
C ILE A 242 2.78 -5.30 0.95
N LEU A 243 3.20 -6.54 1.19
CA LEU A 243 4.53 -7.03 0.85
C LEU A 243 4.82 -6.83 -0.66
N ASP A 244 3.91 -7.25 -1.53
CA ASP A 244 3.97 -7.03 -2.98
C ASP A 244 4.12 -5.52 -3.31
N MET A 245 3.30 -4.67 -2.67
CA MET A 245 3.38 -3.22 -2.86
C MET A 245 4.74 -2.65 -2.46
N VAL A 246 5.32 -3.11 -1.36
CA VAL A 246 6.66 -2.67 -0.90
C VAL A 246 7.72 -3.02 -1.95
N GLY A 247 7.68 -4.24 -2.50
CA GLY A 247 8.59 -4.68 -3.54
C GLY A 247 8.44 -3.89 -4.84
N ASP A 248 7.22 -3.74 -5.33
CA ASP A 248 6.93 -3.02 -6.57
C ASP A 248 7.26 -1.51 -6.47
N LEU A 249 6.98 -0.90 -5.33
CA LEU A 249 7.30 0.52 -5.08
C LEU A 249 8.81 0.76 -4.95
N SER A 250 9.60 -0.22 -4.50
CA SER A 250 11.05 -0.11 -4.41
C SER A 250 11.73 0.10 -5.76
N LEU A 251 11.05 -0.28 -6.87
CA LEU A 251 11.49 -0.02 -8.25
C LEU A 251 11.59 1.48 -8.60
N ILE A 252 11.09 2.37 -7.74
CA ILE A 252 11.37 3.81 -7.84
C ILE A 252 12.87 4.09 -7.71
N GLY A 253 13.61 3.23 -6.98
CA GLY A 253 15.06 3.30 -6.82
C GLY A 253 15.52 4.16 -5.64
N ARG A 254 14.62 4.66 -4.83
CA ARG A 254 14.90 5.38 -3.57
C ARG A 254 13.72 5.31 -2.60
N GLY A 255 13.96 5.69 -1.35
CA GLY A 255 12.91 5.80 -0.35
C GLY A 255 11.83 6.82 -0.74
N VAL A 256 10.60 6.57 -0.33
CA VAL A 256 9.45 7.45 -0.59
C VAL A 256 8.73 7.77 0.71
N GLY A 257 8.55 9.05 0.99
CA GLY A 257 7.65 9.56 2.03
C GLY A 257 6.26 9.80 1.44
N ALA A 258 5.39 8.83 1.63
CA ALA A 258 4.00 8.87 1.17
C ALA A 258 3.13 7.94 2.01
N HIS A 259 1.85 8.29 2.19
CA HIS A 259 0.82 7.38 2.68
C HIS A 259 0.01 6.87 1.49
N ILE A 260 0.14 5.61 1.15
CA ILE A 260 -0.59 4.99 0.05
C ILE A 260 -1.81 4.25 0.61
N VAL A 261 -2.99 4.66 0.18
CA VAL A 261 -4.25 3.96 0.45
C VAL A 261 -4.63 3.19 -0.81
N ALA A 262 -4.78 1.87 -0.69
CA ALA A 262 -5.02 0.99 -1.81
C ALA A 262 -6.22 0.06 -1.55
N VAL A 263 -7.07 -0.09 -2.55
CA VAL A 263 -8.16 -1.06 -2.59
C VAL A 263 -7.93 -1.99 -3.78
N ARG A 264 -7.88 -3.30 -3.53
CA ARG A 264 -7.61 -4.35 -4.52
C ARG A 264 -6.35 -4.07 -5.36
N PRO A 265 -5.17 -3.84 -4.73
CA PRO A 265 -3.94 -3.58 -5.46
C PRO A 265 -3.53 -4.78 -6.32
N SER A 266 -2.81 -4.50 -7.40
CA SER A 266 -2.18 -5.48 -8.27
C SER A 266 -0.78 -5.00 -8.65
N HIS A 267 0.11 -5.91 -9.11
CA HIS A 267 1.45 -5.52 -9.58
C HIS A 267 1.39 -4.43 -10.66
N ALA A 268 0.43 -4.52 -11.58
CA ALA A 268 0.22 -3.49 -12.61
C ALA A 268 -0.08 -2.11 -11.99
N ALA A 269 -0.98 -2.06 -11.02
CA ALA A 269 -1.35 -0.81 -10.36
C ALA A 269 -0.22 -0.30 -9.46
N ASN A 270 0.48 -1.18 -8.75
CA ASN A 270 1.63 -0.83 -7.93
C ASN A 270 2.74 -0.20 -8.77
N CYS A 271 3.10 -0.84 -9.89
CA CYS A 271 4.09 -0.33 -10.82
C CYS A 271 3.64 0.99 -11.49
N GLU A 272 2.37 1.14 -11.82
CA GLU A 272 1.86 2.41 -12.37
C GLU A 272 1.90 3.53 -11.31
N MET A 273 1.57 3.24 -10.06
CA MET A 273 1.73 4.20 -8.95
C MET A 273 3.21 4.58 -8.78
N ALA A 274 4.13 3.61 -8.83
CA ALA A 274 5.57 3.86 -8.79
C ALA A 274 6.04 4.79 -9.94
N ARG A 275 5.54 4.58 -11.17
CA ARG A 275 5.84 5.47 -12.31
C ARG A 275 5.33 6.89 -12.08
N ARG A 276 4.11 7.04 -11.57
CA ARG A 276 3.52 8.36 -11.28
C ARG A 276 4.29 9.09 -10.19
N ILE A 277 4.66 8.42 -9.11
CA ILE A 277 5.50 8.99 -8.06
C ILE A 277 6.85 9.41 -8.66
N LYS A 278 7.53 8.53 -9.39
CA LYS A 278 8.83 8.82 -10.00
C LYS A 278 8.76 9.99 -11.00
N SER A 279 7.68 10.11 -11.74
CA SER A 279 7.48 11.22 -12.69
C SER A 279 7.41 12.59 -12.01
N GLN A 280 6.92 12.66 -10.77
CA GLN A 280 6.89 13.91 -10.00
C GLN A 280 8.27 14.29 -9.46
N MET A 281 9.14 13.32 -9.20
CA MET A 281 10.51 13.59 -8.72
C MET A 281 11.36 14.37 -9.73
N HIS A 282 11.05 14.26 -11.01
CA HIS A 282 11.78 14.91 -12.09
C HIS A 282 11.16 16.25 -12.55
N LYS A 283 10.02 16.65 -11.98
CA LYS A 283 9.48 17.97 -12.25
C LYS A 283 10.36 19.01 -11.53
N PRO A 284 10.87 20.04 -12.24
CA PRO A 284 11.51 21.16 -11.56
C PRO A 284 10.51 21.69 -10.53
N LYS A 285 10.99 21.94 -9.30
CA LYS A 285 10.17 22.58 -8.26
C LYS A 285 9.52 23.80 -8.90
N GLN A 286 8.26 23.71 -9.27
CA GLN A 286 7.46 24.89 -9.52
C GLN A 286 7.48 25.61 -8.17
N ALA A 287 8.05 26.83 -8.17
CA ALA A 287 7.97 27.71 -7.03
C ALA A 287 6.53 27.63 -6.54
N ALA A 288 6.35 27.31 -5.25
CA ALA A 288 5.05 27.13 -4.67
C ALA A 288 4.14 28.22 -5.24
N GLN A 289 3.26 27.83 -6.14
CA GLN A 289 2.15 28.69 -6.47
C GLN A 289 1.41 28.77 -5.15
N THR A 290 1.68 29.86 -4.41
CA THR A 290 0.72 30.30 -3.43
C THR A 290 -0.60 30.28 -4.19
N PHE A 291 -1.46 29.34 -3.84
CA PHE A 291 -2.85 29.42 -4.22
C PHE A 291 -3.34 30.74 -3.63
N ALA A 292 -3.12 31.84 -4.36
CA ALA A 292 -3.98 32.96 -4.24
C ALA A 292 -5.36 32.37 -4.56
N PRO A 293 -6.32 32.49 -3.66
CA PRO A 293 -7.68 32.08 -3.98
C PRO A 293 -7.98 32.68 -5.36
N PRO A 294 -8.55 31.93 -6.30
CA PRO A 294 -8.85 32.44 -7.63
C PRO A 294 -9.51 33.82 -7.43
N PRO A 295 -9.12 34.84 -8.21
CA PRO A 295 -9.77 36.15 -8.10
C PRO A 295 -11.25 35.82 -8.14
N SER A 296 -11.96 36.19 -7.10
CA SER A 296 -13.38 35.94 -6.96
C SER A 296 -14.06 36.68 -8.13
N ASP A 297 -14.17 35.99 -9.29
CA ASP A 297 -15.29 36.27 -10.16
C ASP A 297 -16.50 35.95 -9.26
N LYS A 298 -17.03 37.02 -8.67
CA LYS A 298 -18.28 36.92 -7.94
C LYS A 298 -19.22 36.16 -8.88
N PRO A 299 -19.64 34.93 -8.54
CA PRO A 299 -20.73 34.33 -9.26
C PRO A 299 -21.83 35.37 -9.21
N LYS A 300 -22.35 35.73 -10.38
CA LYS A 300 -23.56 36.56 -10.44
C LYS A 300 -24.52 35.93 -9.47
N SER A 301 -24.84 36.67 -8.41
CA SER A 301 -25.72 36.27 -7.35
C SER A 301 -26.98 35.67 -7.96
N VAL A 302 -27.08 34.34 -7.94
CA VAL A 302 -28.39 33.71 -7.83
C VAL A 302 -28.73 33.97 -6.36
N ASP A 303 -29.61 34.91 -6.13
CA ASP A 303 -30.16 35.20 -4.83
C ASP A 303 -30.87 33.95 -4.28
N VAL A 304 -30.12 33.07 -3.64
CA VAL A 304 -30.58 32.11 -2.66
C VAL A 304 -29.73 32.36 -1.42
N ALA A 305 -29.85 33.54 -0.89
CA ALA A 305 -29.51 33.78 0.50
C ALA A 305 -30.58 33.09 1.35
N PRO A 306 -30.24 32.15 2.23
CA PRO A 306 -31.14 31.84 3.32
C PRO A 306 -31.13 33.06 4.25
N LYS A 307 -32.10 33.94 4.07
CA LYS A 307 -32.48 34.87 5.09
C LYS A 307 -33.04 34.08 6.29
N ALA A 308 -32.20 33.60 7.19
CA ALA A 308 -32.65 33.09 8.49
C ALA A 308 -31.52 32.63 9.43
N ALA A 309 -30.22 32.82 9.14
CA ALA A 309 -29.17 32.33 10.04
C ALA A 309 -28.85 33.25 11.22
N GLU A 310 -29.31 34.49 11.22
CA GLU A 310 -28.92 35.47 12.27
C GLU A 310 -29.76 35.43 13.55
N THR A 311 -30.79 34.59 13.66
CA THR A 311 -31.72 34.67 14.82
C THR A 311 -31.88 33.34 15.59
N ILE A 312 -31.16 32.28 15.28
CA ILE A 312 -31.43 30.96 15.86
C ILE A 312 -30.42 30.54 16.92
N VAL A 313 -29.23 31.14 16.96
CA VAL A 313 -28.16 30.73 17.89
C VAL A 313 -28.05 31.77 19.02
N GLN A 314 -28.83 31.59 20.09
CA GLN A 314 -28.62 32.27 21.37
C GLN A 314 -28.03 31.25 22.35
N ASP A 315 -27.11 31.72 23.23
CA ASP A 315 -26.61 30.92 24.35
C ASP A 315 -27.78 30.37 25.17
N GLY A 316 -27.75 29.08 25.48
CA GLY A 316 -28.82 28.36 26.16
C GLY A 316 -29.93 27.84 25.25
N ALA A 317 -29.80 27.96 23.90
CA ALA A 317 -30.81 27.47 22.98
C ALA A 317 -30.69 25.95 22.76
N SER A 318 -31.85 25.28 22.60
CA SER A 318 -31.96 23.95 22.06
C SER A 318 -32.65 23.98 20.68
N LEU A 319 -32.24 23.13 19.75
CA LEU A 319 -32.84 23.05 18.41
C LEU A 319 -33.47 21.69 18.20
N ASP A 320 -34.72 21.66 17.74
CA ASP A 320 -35.34 20.42 17.23
C ASP A 320 -34.88 20.08 15.82
N VAL A 321 -35.26 18.91 15.34
CA VAL A 321 -34.84 18.43 13.99
C VAL A 321 -35.23 19.37 12.86
N ASN A 322 -36.39 20.03 12.95
CA ASN A 322 -36.84 20.99 11.92
C ASN A 322 -36.00 22.26 11.92
N GLN A 323 -35.55 22.69 13.08
CA GLN A 323 -34.64 23.81 13.22
C GLN A 323 -33.22 23.45 12.76
N VAL A 324 -32.73 22.23 13.10
CA VAL A 324 -31.47 21.68 12.58
C VAL A 324 -31.48 21.63 11.06
N MET A 325 -32.56 21.15 10.43
CA MET A 325 -32.72 21.13 8.99
C MET A 325 -32.81 22.49 8.30
N LYS A 326 -33.02 23.57 9.04
CA LYS A 326 -32.92 24.94 8.48
C LYS A 326 -31.49 25.45 8.45
N VAL A 327 -30.63 24.91 9.31
CA VAL A 327 -29.20 25.27 9.39
C VAL A 327 -28.36 24.33 8.51
N LEU A 328 -28.56 23.01 8.62
CA LEU A 328 -27.83 22.01 7.88
C LEU A 328 -28.51 21.69 6.54
N PRO A 329 -27.75 21.62 5.43
CA PRO A 329 -28.30 21.22 4.13
C PRO A 329 -28.57 19.69 4.04
N HIS A 330 -28.02 18.91 4.99
CA HIS A 330 -28.13 17.45 5.00
C HIS A 330 -29.56 16.95 5.20
N ARG A 331 -29.88 15.81 4.60
CA ARG A 331 -31.17 15.11 4.69
C ARG A 331 -30.94 13.61 4.82
N TYR A 332 -31.99 12.87 5.12
CA TYR A 332 -31.93 11.40 5.13
C TYR A 332 -31.30 10.85 3.82
N PRO A 333 -30.39 9.88 3.88
CA PRO A 333 -29.92 9.16 5.07
C PRO A 333 -28.69 9.81 5.77
N PHE A 334 -28.28 11.00 5.37
CA PHE A 334 -27.01 11.64 5.78
C PHE A 334 -27.15 12.73 6.83
N LEU A 335 -28.34 13.00 7.35
CA LEU A 335 -28.52 13.90 8.50
C LEU A 335 -28.18 13.14 9.80
N MET A 336 -27.06 13.51 10.42
CA MET A 336 -26.52 12.83 11.61
C MET A 336 -26.78 13.56 12.93
N VAL A 337 -27.66 14.57 12.92
CA VAL A 337 -28.05 15.35 14.11
C VAL A 337 -29.57 15.34 14.22
N ASP A 338 -30.12 14.77 15.30
CA ASP A 338 -31.55 14.75 15.53
C ASP A 338 -32.04 15.96 16.34
N ARG A 339 -31.18 16.49 17.21
CA ARG A 339 -31.43 17.73 17.94
C ARG A 339 -30.13 18.31 18.52
N VAL A 340 -30.09 19.60 18.73
CA VAL A 340 -29.11 20.28 19.58
C VAL A 340 -29.71 20.46 20.97
N VAL A 341 -29.01 20.02 21.98
CA VAL A 341 -29.47 20.04 23.39
C VAL A 341 -29.05 21.32 24.09
N GLU A 342 -27.84 21.81 23.77
CA GLU A 342 -27.25 22.97 24.44
C GLU A 342 -26.29 23.68 23.48
N ILE A 343 -26.31 25.00 23.52
CA ILE A 343 -25.34 25.89 22.89
C ILE A 343 -24.84 26.85 23.95
N ASP A 344 -23.52 26.85 24.20
CA ASP A 344 -22.87 27.72 25.18
C ASP A 344 -21.53 28.23 24.60
N GLY A 345 -21.53 29.45 24.09
CA GLY A 345 -20.38 30.04 23.40
C GLY A 345 -19.81 29.13 22.29
N ASN A 346 -18.62 28.60 22.50
CA ASN A 346 -17.94 27.71 21.55
C ASN A 346 -18.23 26.22 21.79
N ARG A 347 -19.18 25.88 22.65
CA ARG A 347 -19.55 24.50 22.97
C ARG A 347 -20.97 24.22 22.50
N ILE A 348 -21.09 23.15 21.67
CA ILE A 348 -22.40 22.64 21.21
C ILE A 348 -22.53 21.19 21.67
N VAL A 349 -23.68 20.88 22.26
CA VAL A 349 -24.06 19.50 22.62
C VAL A 349 -25.23 19.07 21.77
N ALA A 350 -25.06 18.04 20.96
CA ALA A 350 -26.12 17.52 20.12
C ALA A 350 -26.34 16.03 20.35
N GLN A 351 -27.46 15.53 19.88
CA GLN A 351 -27.86 14.15 20.02
C GLN A 351 -28.18 13.54 18.64
N LYS A 352 -27.64 12.34 18.38
CA LYS A 352 -28.05 11.44 17.32
C LYS A 352 -28.63 10.16 17.93
N ASN A 353 -29.86 9.82 17.58
CA ASN A 353 -30.46 8.54 17.95
C ASN A 353 -30.01 7.48 16.93
N VAL A 354 -29.46 6.39 17.42
CA VAL A 354 -29.00 5.28 16.60
C VAL A 354 -29.92 4.08 16.87
N SER A 355 -30.71 3.70 15.89
CA SER A 355 -31.58 2.52 15.98
C SER A 355 -31.10 1.41 15.07
N ILE A 356 -31.53 0.17 15.33
CA ILE A 356 -31.22 -1.00 14.47
C ILE A 356 -31.71 -0.82 13.02
N ASN A 357 -32.63 0.10 12.76
CA ASN A 357 -33.19 0.37 11.45
C ASN A 357 -32.30 1.33 10.61
N GLU A 358 -31.18 1.80 11.15
CA GLU A 358 -30.26 2.61 10.39
C GLU A 358 -29.71 1.84 9.18
N PRO A 359 -29.68 2.43 7.97
CA PRO A 359 -29.34 1.73 6.73
C PRO A 359 -27.96 1.05 6.74
N TYR A 360 -27.00 1.64 7.45
CA TYR A 360 -25.62 1.14 7.51
C TYR A 360 -25.49 -0.18 8.29
N PHE A 361 -26.44 -0.52 9.18
CA PHE A 361 -26.40 -1.81 9.89
C PHE A 361 -26.68 -3.03 9.01
N LYS A 362 -27.22 -2.82 7.79
CA LYS A 362 -27.38 -3.92 6.84
C LYS A 362 -26.06 -4.51 6.36
N GLY A 363 -25.00 -3.69 6.38
CA GLY A 363 -23.68 -4.08 5.93
C GLY A 363 -22.56 -3.97 6.98
N HIS A 364 -22.79 -3.22 8.06
CA HIS A 364 -21.72 -2.94 9.05
C HIS A 364 -22.13 -3.33 10.50
N PHE A 365 -22.22 -4.63 10.89
CA PHE A 365 -21.99 -5.85 10.09
C PHE A 365 -23.22 -6.75 10.18
N PRO A 366 -23.50 -7.64 9.21
CA PRO A 366 -24.55 -8.63 9.35
C PRO A 366 -24.39 -9.42 10.66
N ASN A 367 -25.48 -9.53 11.43
CA ASN A 367 -25.54 -10.20 12.74
C ASN A 367 -24.70 -9.54 13.89
N HIS A 368 -24.01 -8.46 13.65
CA HIS A 368 -23.27 -7.70 14.68
C HIS A 368 -23.28 -6.20 14.34
N PRO A 369 -24.40 -5.50 14.57
CA PRO A 369 -24.55 -4.10 14.17
C PRO A 369 -23.67 -3.18 14.99
N ILE A 370 -22.74 -2.51 14.31
CA ILE A 370 -21.86 -1.50 14.89
C ILE A 370 -21.97 -0.24 14.02
N MET A 371 -22.15 0.92 14.65
CA MET A 371 -22.15 2.18 13.91
C MET A 371 -20.76 2.45 13.32
N PRO A 372 -20.62 2.68 11.98
CA PRO A 372 -19.34 3.03 11.38
C PRO A 372 -18.69 4.23 12.04
N GLY A 373 -17.39 4.12 12.39
CA GLY A 373 -16.66 5.22 13.05
C GLY A 373 -16.63 6.49 12.20
N VAL A 374 -16.59 6.37 10.88
CA VAL A 374 -16.65 7.51 9.95
C VAL A 374 -17.96 8.29 10.06
N LEU A 375 -19.09 7.63 10.35
CA LEU A 375 -20.38 8.31 10.55
C LEU A 375 -20.44 9.01 11.90
N GLN A 376 -19.67 8.58 12.90
CA GLN A 376 -19.52 9.31 14.15
C GLN A 376 -18.73 10.61 13.92
N LEU A 377 -17.67 10.57 13.11
CA LEU A 377 -16.93 11.77 12.73
C LEU A 377 -17.80 12.73 11.91
N GLU A 378 -18.62 12.21 10.99
CA GLU A 378 -19.58 13.03 10.24
C GLU A 378 -20.61 13.70 11.16
N ALA A 379 -21.15 12.97 12.14
CA ALA A 379 -22.06 13.55 13.13
C ALA A 379 -21.41 14.70 13.92
N ILE A 380 -20.15 14.55 14.31
CA ILE A 380 -19.37 15.60 14.98
C ILE A 380 -19.17 16.80 14.04
N ALA A 381 -18.82 16.58 12.78
CA ALA A 381 -18.62 17.63 11.80
C ALA A 381 -19.91 18.42 11.50
N GLN A 382 -21.08 17.76 11.55
CA GLN A 382 -22.35 18.43 11.36
C GLN A 382 -22.78 19.28 12.59
N VAL A 383 -22.18 19.05 13.75
CA VAL A 383 -22.43 19.82 14.98
C VAL A 383 -21.50 21.03 15.08
N ALA A 384 -20.27 20.92 14.53
CA ALA A 384 -19.25 21.97 14.59
C ALA A 384 -19.53 23.12 13.61
#